data_187a0b2e55a3f8c9307f135e2c0d32bb
#
_entry.id   187a0b2e55a3f8c9307f135e2c0d32bb
#
_cell.length_a   1.000
_cell.length_b   1.000
_cell.length_c   1.000
_cell.angle_alpha   90.00
_cell.angle_beta   90.00
_cell.angle_gamma   90.00
#
_symmetry.space_group_name_H-M   'P 1'
#
loop_
_entity.id
_entity.type
_entity.pdbx_description
1 polymer ?
#
loop_
_entity_poly.entity_id
_entity_poly.type
_entity_poly.pdbx_seq_one_letter_code
_entity_poly.pdbx_strand_id
1 'polypeptide(L)'
;MTLNQLCRGGFHLGVGAGEAENLVPFGYDFSTPVADLEKFLVELRSLLDHGVMPSGGPAGRTGLPLVRDDVGPPQVWIGGQGPRVLRLTGQYGDGWLPAWPMSPSEYGEKCAIIAGHAEHAGRSMPQCGMHVSVVLGESQDHVAQLMEREPLAKLSALTISAQTWAKYGLRHPGGDECRGLVDLIPHELDPEHLRELAPTIPFELVSESVFSGDCEQILDRIRGYADHGLEHLVLANSTGTAGGLEEIDANRQQFSDLVAAVATL
;
A
#
# COMPACT_ATOMS: atom_id res chain seq x y z
N MET A 1 -8.53 20.15 3.23
CA MET A 1 -9.35 21.11 2.44
C MET A 1 -8.50 22.12 1.68
N THR A 2 -7.50 22.81 2.28
CA THR A 2 -6.65 23.79 1.59
C THR A 2 -5.96 23.21 0.34
N LEU A 3 -5.38 22.02 0.42
CA LEU A 3 -4.77 21.36 -0.72
C LEU A 3 -5.79 21.09 -1.85
N ASN A 4 -7.00 20.64 -1.50
CA ASN A 4 -8.05 20.42 -2.49
C ASN A 4 -8.45 21.71 -3.24
N GLN A 5 -8.40 22.85 -2.54
CA GLN A 5 -8.67 24.15 -3.15
C GLN A 5 -7.54 24.65 -4.06
N LEU A 6 -6.30 24.22 -3.83
CA LEU A 6 -5.13 24.61 -4.61
C LEU A 6 -4.90 23.71 -5.82
N CYS A 7 -5.41 22.46 -5.81
CA CYS A 7 -5.24 21.49 -6.89
C CYS A 7 -6.35 21.61 -7.91
N ARG A 8 -6.03 21.97 -9.17
CA ARG A 8 -7.03 22.12 -10.24
C ARG A 8 -7.72 20.81 -10.64
N GLY A 9 -7.04 19.67 -10.46
CA GLY A 9 -7.55 18.32 -10.76
C GLY A 9 -8.21 17.61 -9.56
N GLY A 10 -8.41 18.31 -8.43
CA GLY A 10 -8.86 17.68 -7.21
C GLY A 10 -7.70 17.14 -6.36
N PHE A 11 -8.04 16.51 -5.24
CA PHE A 11 -7.08 15.96 -4.27
C PHE A 11 -7.54 14.60 -3.78
N HIS A 12 -6.63 13.65 -3.71
CA HIS A 12 -6.87 12.35 -3.12
C HIS A 12 -6.31 12.32 -1.70
N LEU A 13 -7.13 11.94 -0.74
CA LEU A 13 -6.75 11.78 0.66
C LEU A 13 -6.56 10.29 0.96
N GLY A 14 -5.30 9.87 1.11
CA GLY A 14 -4.99 8.52 1.58
C GLY A 14 -5.12 8.43 3.10
N VAL A 15 -5.83 7.42 3.58
CA VAL A 15 -5.99 7.13 5.01
C VAL A 15 -5.80 5.64 5.28
N GLY A 16 -5.32 5.31 6.47
CA GLY A 16 -5.12 3.93 6.94
C GLY A 16 -5.15 3.86 8.45
N ALA A 17 -5.14 2.64 8.98
CA ALA A 17 -5.13 2.41 10.43
C ALA A 17 -3.78 2.75 11.08
N GLY A 18 -2.75 3.04 10.27
CA GLY A 18 -1.39 3.25 10.74
C GLY A 18 -0.59 1.96 10.87
N GLU A 19 0.68 2.13 11.17
CA GLU A 19 1.69 1.07 11.35
C GLU A 19 2.42 1.31 12.67
N ALA A 20 2.89 0.26 13.31
CA ALA A 20 3.51 0.35 14.64
C ALA A 20 4.70 1.32 14.65
N GLU A 21 5.57 1.29 13.62
CA GLU A 21 6.75 2.16 13.52
C GLU A 21 6.44 3.65 13.49
N ASN A 22 5.26 4.01 12.98
CA ASN A 22 4.84 5.41 12.82
C ASN A 22 4.06 5.94 14.03
N LEU A 23 3.69 5.08 14.97
CA LEU A 23 2.83 5.42 16.10
C LEU A 23 3.47 5.11 17.45
N VAL A 24 3.93 3.89 17.67
CA VAL A 24 4.43 3.41 18.97
C VAL A 24 5.64 4.19 19.46
N PRO A 25 6.69 4.46 18.66
CA PRO A 25 7.86 5.21 19.10
C PRO A 25 7.56 6.67 19.47
N PHE A 26 6.43 7.19 18.98
CA PHE A 26 5.99 8.56 19.27
C PHE A 26 4.97 8.64 20.41
N GLY A 27 4.73 7.53 21.11
CA GLY A 27 3.85 7.45 22.28
C GLY A 27 2.36 7.37 21.95
N TYR A 28 1.99 7.10 20.71
CA TYR A 28 0.59 6.87 20.34
C TYR A 28 0.16 5.43 20.64
N ASP A 29 -1.08 5.27 21.10
CA ASP A 29 -1.69 3.97 21.33
C ASP A 29 -1.98 3.27 19.97
N PHE A 30 -1.52 2.03 19.85
CA PHE A 30 -1.73 1.19 18.67
C PHE A 30 -2.59 -0.05 19.00
N SER A 31 -3.34 -0.01 20.10
CA SER A 31 -4.17 -1.14 20.54
C SER A 31 -5.46 -1.32 19.73
N THR A 32 -6.01 -0.22 19.20
CA THR A 32 -7.30 -0.21 18.47
C THR A 32 -7.28 0.52 17.13
N PRO A 33 -6.23 0.38 16.30
CA PRO A 33 -5.99 1.25 15.15
C PRO A 33 -7.14 1.24 14.12
N VAL A 34 -7.79 0.10 13.90
CA VAL A 34 -8.93 0.03 12.96
C VAL A 34 -10.20 0.64 13.54
N ALA A 35 -10.37 0.64 14.88
CA ALA A 35 -11.51 1.32 15.49
C ALA A 35 -11.34 2.85 15.42
N ASP A 36 -10.13 3.33 15.57
CA ASP A 36 -9.81 4.76 15.44
C ASP A 36 -9.95 5.23 13.99
N LEU A 37 -9.53 4.40 13.01
CA LEU A 37 -9.79 4.65 11.61
C LEU A 37 -11.30 4.73 11.32
N GLU A 38 -12.11 3.81 11.83
CA GLU A 38 -13.57 3.82 11.65
C GLU A 38 -14.21 5.10 12.18
N LYS A 39 -13.84 5.50 13.40
CA LYS A 39 -14.30 6.75 14.01
C LYS A 39 -13.90 7.97 13.16
N PHE A 40 -12.65 8.02 12.72
CA PHE A 40 -12.16 9.09 11.86
C PHE A 40 -12.94 9.16 10.53
N LEU A 41 -13.20 8.01 9.88
CA LEU A 41 -13.93 7.97 8.61
C LEU A 41 -15.38 8.44 8.74
N VAL A 42 -16.07 8.10 9.83
CA VAL A 42 -17.42 8.59 10.13
C VAL A 42 -17.43 10.12 10.26
N GLU A 43 -16.48 10.68 11.02
CA GLU A 43 -16.36 12.12 11.20
C GLU A 43 -15.97 12.82 9.89
N LEU A 44 -15.01 12.25 9.15
CA LEU A 44 -14.56 12.81 7.88
C LEU A 44 -15.69 12.87 6.85
N ARG A 45 -16.46 11.79 6.69
CA ARG A 45 -17.59 11.78 5.75
C ARG A 45 -18.68 12.77 6.14
N SER A 46 -19.04 12.83 7.41
CA SER A 46 -20.01 13.84 7.88
C SER A 46 -19.54 15.27 7.59
N LEU A 47 -18.23 15.50 7.75
CA LEU A 47 -17.64 16.80 7.46
C LEU A 47 -17.62 17.10 5.95
N LEU A 48 -17.28 16.13 5.10
CA LEU A 48 -17.22 16.31 3.65
C LEU A 48 -18.61 16.44 3.03
N ASP A 49 -19.55 15.59 3.47
CA ASP A 49 -20.88 15.47 2.85
C ASP A 49 -21.88 16.53 3.40
N HIS A 50 -21.71 16.92 4.67
CA HIS A 50 -22.68 17.79 5.37
C HIS A 50 -22.08 19.04 6.02
N GLY A 51 -20.75 19.18 6.05
CA GLY A 51 -20.06 20.29 6.71
C GLY A 51 -20.19 20.29 8.25
N VAL A 52 -20.51 19.14 8.85
CA VAL A 52 -20.79 18.99 10.28
C VAL A 52 -19.95 17.89 10.89
N MET A 53 -19.40 18.11 12.09
CA MET A 53 -18.76 17.06 12.91
C MET A 53 -19.82 16.42 13.83
N PRO A 54 -20.05 15.08 13.77
CA PRO A 54 -21.05 14.40 14.59
C PRO A 54 -20.79 14.51 16.10
N SER A 55 -19.52 14.58 16.48
CA SER A 55 -19.07 14.69 17.88
C SER A 55 -19.45 15.99 18.58
N GLY A 56 -20.02 16.97 17.87
CA GLY A 56 -20.41 18.25 18.45
C GLY A 56 -19.27 19.06 19.03
N GLY A 57 -18.01 18.77 18.63
CA GLY A 57 -16.81 19.47 19.07
C GLY A 57 -16.82 20.96 18.72
N PRO A 58 -15.84 21.75 19.19
CA PRO A 58 -15.80 23.21 18.97
C PRO A 58 -15.78 23.63 17.51
N ALA A 59 -15.54 22.70 16.58
CA ALA A 59 -15.63 22.87 15.14
C ALA A 59 -16.98 22.42 14.53
N GLY A 60 -18.01 22.22 15.36
CA GLY A 60 -19.28 21.59 15.01
C GLY A 60 -20.05 22.14 13.80
N ARG A 61 -19.73 23.35 13.35
CA ARG A 61 -20.09 23.88 12.03
C ARG A 61 -18.97 24.76 11.52
N THR A 62 -18.41 24.42 10.37
CA THR A 62 -17.59 25.36 9.64
C THR A 62 -18.54 26.27 8.86
N GLY A 63 -18.57 27.54 9.15
CA GLY A 63 -19.36 28.52 8.38
C GLY A 63 -18.81 28.78 6.98
N LEU A 64 -17.82 27.99 6.53
CA LEU A 64 -17.16 28.11 5.25
C LEU A 64 -17.46 26.85 4.41
N PRO A 65 -17.74 26.99 3.11
CA PRO A 65 -17.81 25.85 2.24
C PRO A 65 -16.47 25.11 2.24
N LEU A 66 -16.49 23.83 2.66
CA LEU A 66 -15.31 22.99 2.71
C LEU A 66 -14.90 22.49 1.33
N VAL A 67 -15.82 22.57 0.38
CA VAL A 67 -15.68 22.03 -0.96
C VAL A 67 -15.85 23.18 -1.96
N ARG A 68 -15.00 23.22 -2.97
CA ARG A 68 -15.19 24.13 -4.11
C ARG A 68 -16.25 23.54 -5.03
N ASP A 69 -17.14 24.37 -5.51
CA ASP A 69 -18.22 23.96 -6.43
C ASP A 69 -17.68 23.40 -7.75
N ASP A 70 -16.48 23.83 -8.17
CA ASP A 70 -15.84 23.44 -9.43
C ASP A 70 -14.93 22.19 -9.34
N VAL A 71 -14.57 21.72 -8.13
CA VAL A 71 -13.61 20.62 -7.93
C VAL A 71 -14.25 19.43 -7.20
N GLY A 72 -15.30 19.66 -6.45
CA GLY A 72 -15.91 18.65 -5.58
C GLY A 72 -15.08 18.34 -4.31
N PRO A 73 -15.53 17.39 -3.47
CA PRO A 73 -14.79 16.94 -2.31
C PRO A 73 -13.55 16.12 -2.72
N PRO A 74 -12.50 16.05 -1.85
CA PRO A 74 -11.40 15.14 -2.07
C PRO A 74 -11.89 13.69 -2.04
N GLN A 75 -11.33 12.87 -2.91
CA GLN A 75 -11.56 11.42 -2.84
C GLN A 75 -10.82 10.83 -1.64
N VAL A 76 -11.49 9.92 -0.93
CA VAL A 76 -10.93 9.23 0.24
C VAL A 76 -10.48 7.83 -0.17
N TRP A 77 -9.17 7.60 -0.18
CA TRP A 77 -8.56 6.33 -0.51
C TRP A 77 -8.12 5.62 0.78
N ILE A 78 -8.54 4.36 0.96
CA ILE A 78 -8.31 3.61 2.19
C ILE A 78 -7.29 2.51 1.94
N GLY A 79 -6.22 2.51 2.77
CA GLY A 79 -5.17 1.47 2.78
C GLY A 79 -5.50 0.35 3.76
N GLY A 80 -4.99 -0.85 3.47
CA GLY A 80 -5.11 -2.04 4.32
C GLY A 80 -5.95 -3.15 3.69
N GLN A 81 -5.84 -4.35 4.26
CA GLN A 81 -6.33 -5.60 3.65
C GLN A 81 -7.22 -6.43 4.58
N GLY A 82 -7.26 -6.11 5.88
CA GLY A 82 -8.04 -6.87 6.85
C GLY A 82 -9.56 -6.75 6.61
N PRO A 83 -10.37 -7.75 6.97
CA PRO A 83 -11.81 -7.80 6.67
C PRO A 83 -12.57 -6.55 7.14
N ARG A 84 -12.20 -6.00 8.32
CA ARG A 84 -12.82 -4.78 8.84
C ARG A 84 -12.46 -3.55 8.01
N VAL A 85 -11.21 -3.47 7.50
CA VAL A 85 -10.77 -2.36 6.63
C VAL A 85 -11.48 -2.44 5.27
N LEU A 86 -11.61 -3.64 4.67
CA LEU A 86 -12.37 -3.82 3.42
C LEU A 86 -13.83 -3.37 3.57
N ARG A 87 -14.47 -3.71 4.72
CA ARG A 87 -15.80 -3.21 5.04
C ARG A 87 -15.85 -1.67 5.09
N LEU A 88 -14.90 -1.05 5.82
CA LEU A 88 -14.80 0.40 5.91
C LEU A 88 -14.55 1.06 4.56
N THR A 89 -13.75 0.42 3.70
CA THR A 89 -13.51 0.89 2.33
C THR A 89 -14.81 0.95 1.53
N GLY A 90 -15.61 -0.10 1.54
CA GLY A 90 -16.93 -0.08 0.87
C GLY A 90 -17.88 0.97 1.46
N GLN A 91 -17.90 1.12 2.78
CA GLN A 91 -18.81 2.05 3.46
C GLN A 91 -18.42 3.52 3.33
N TYR A 92 -17.13 3.84 3.30
CA TYR A 92 -16.63 5.21 3.42
C TYR A 92 -15.60 5.60 2.36
N GLY A 93 -14.99 4.67 1.64
CA GLY A 93 -13.96 4.93 0.65
C GLY A 93 -14.50 5.34 -0.72
N ASP A 94 -13.69 6.09 -1.46
CA ASP A 94 -13.86 6.32 -2.90
C ASP A 94 -12.81 5.52 -3.68
N GLY A 95 -11.75 5.06 -3.01
CA GLY A 95 -10.74 4.16 -3.53
C GLY A 95 -10.17 3.23 -2.45
N TRP A 96 -9.61 2.12 -2.90
CA TRP A 96 -8.85 1.15 -2.10
C TRP A 96 -7.43 1.06 -2.62
N LEU A 97 -6.44 1.20 -1.74
CA LEU A 97 -5.02 1.13 -2.11
C LEU A 97 -4.24 0.29 -1.09
N PRO A 98 -4.18 -1.04 -1.25
CA PRO A 98 -3.35 -1.89 -0.42
C PRO A 98 -1.86 -1.61 -0.63
N ALA A 99 -1.07 -1.76 0.45
CA ALA A 99 0.33 -1.36 0.50
C ALA A 99 1.30 -2.34 -0.21
N TRP A 100 0.89 -3.59 -0.42
CA TRP A 100 1.74 -4.63 -1.05
C TRP A 100 0.92 -5.62 -1.86
N PRO A 101 1.55 -6.31 -2.82
CA PRO A 101 0.87 -7.28 -3.65
C PRO A 101 0.38 -8.52 -2.87
N MET A 102 -0.62 -9.15 -3.43
CA MET A 102 -1.20 -10.42 -3.07
C MET A 102 -1.44 -11.19 -4.38
N SER A 103 -1.95 -12.40 -4.38
CA SER A 103 -2.29 -13.07 -5.64
C SER A 103 -3.42 -12.34 -6.39
N PRO A 104 -3.48 -12.41 -7.73
CA PRO A 104 -4.57 -11.80 -8.51
C PRO A 104 -5.96 -12.28 -8.08
N SER A 105 -6.12 -13.59 -7.82
CA SER A 105 -7.39 -14.15 -7.33
C SER A 105 -7.80 -13.55 -5.98
N GLU A 106 -6.87 -13.49 -5.03
CA GLU A 106 -7.11 -12.90 -3.70
C GLU A 106 -7.45 -11.40 -3.79
N TYR A 107 -6.81 -10.68 -4.73
CA TYR A 107 -7.12 -9.29 -5.02
C TYR A 107 -8.57 -9.13 -5.49
N GLY A 108 -9.00 -9.94 -6.47
CA GLY A 108 -10.37 -9.92 -6.98
C GLY A 108 -11.42 -10.28 -5.91
N GLU A 109 -11.13 -11.25 -5.05
CA GLU A 109 -12.00 -11.59 -3.91
C GLU A 109 -12.17 -10.40 -2.95
N LYS A 110 -11.09 -9.67 -2.66
CA LYS A 110 -11.16 -8.47 -1.82
C LYS A 110 -11.93 -7.34 -2.49
N CYS A 111 -11.75 -7.12 -3.79
CA CYS A 111 -12.56 -6.17 -4.57
C CYS A 111 -14.06 -6.51 -4.48
N ALA A 112 -14.43 -7.80 -4.60
CA ALA A 112 -15.81 -8.24 -4.48
C ALA A 112 -16.38 -7.99 -3.07
N ILE A 113 -15.58 -8.21 -2.01
CA ILE A 113 -15.97 -7.89 -0.62
C ILE A 113 -16.26 -6.39 -0.47
N ILE A 114 -15.37 -5.53 -1.00
CA ILE A 114 -15.55 -4.07 -0.98
C ILE A 114 -16.83 -3.68 -1.72
N ALA A 115 -17.06 -4.24 -2.91
CA ALA A 115 -18.27 -3.99 -3.72
C ALA A 115 -19.55 -4.31 -2.95
N GLY A 116 -19.61 -5.48 -2.30
CA GLY A 116 -20.76 -5.87 -1.49
C GLY A 116 -21.04 -4.90 -0.33
N HIS A 117 -19.99 -4.40 0.34
CA HIS A 117 -20.18 -3.41 1.40
C HIS A 117 -20.57 -2.01 0.88
N ALA A 118 -20.09 -1.62 -0.30
CA ALA A 118 -20.50 -0.38 -0.95
C ALA A 118 -21.99 -0.42 -1.33
N GLU A 119 -22.43 -1.52 -1.95
CA GLU A 119 -23.85 -1.73 -2.30
C GLU A 119 -24.75 -1.66 -1.08
N HIS A 120 -24.41 -2.34 0.02
CA HIS A 120 -25.16 -2.28 1.28
C HIS A 120 -25.22 -0.87 1.89
N ALA A 121 -24.19 -0.05 1.66
CA ALA A 121 -24.14 1.34 2.09
C ALA A 121 -24.83 2.32 1.11
N GLY A 122 -25.35 1.83 -0.01
CA GLY A 122 -25.96 2.67 -1.06
C GLY A 122 -24.94 3.55 -1.78
N ARG A 123 -23.68 3.13 -1.86
CA ARG A 123 -22.56 3.86 -2.48
C ARG A 123 -22.12 3.19 -3.78
N SER A 124 -21.51 3.98 -4.65
CA SER A 124 -20.78 3.44 -5.80
C SER A 124 -19.60 2.59 -5.34
N MET A 125 -19.23 1.60 -6.14
CA MET A 125 -18.02 0.80 -5.92
C MET A 125 -16.79 1.72 -5.84
N PRO A 126 -15.96 1.64 -4.78
CA PRO A 126 -14.67 2.31 -4.74
C PRO A 126 -13.73 1.83 -5.85
N GLN A 127 -12.92 2.73 -6.39
CA GLN A 127 -11.86 2.38 -7.33
C GLN A 127 -10.86 1.43 -6.68
N CYS A 128 -10.57 0.29 -7.31
CA CYS A 128 -9.60 -0.67 -6.79
C CYS A 128 -8.21 -0.35 -7.33
N GLY A 129 -7.32 0.06 -6.44
CA GLY A 129 -5.92 0.34 -6.73
C GLY A 129 -4.96 -0.65 -6.08
N MET A 130 -3.69 -0.49 -6.37
CA MET A 130 -2.60 -1.22 -5.71
C MET A 130 -1.32 -0.38 -5.73
N HIS A 131 -0.58 -0.40 -4.63
CA HIS A 131 0.79 0.13 -4.58
C HIS A 131 1.78 -1.02 -4.71
N VAL A 132 2.69 -0.93 -5.67
CA VAL A 132 3.68 -1.98 -5.98
C VAL A 132 5.07 -1.39 -6.04
N SER A 133 6.00 -2.00 -5.31
CA SER A 133 7.43 -1.79 -5.50
C SER A 133 7.92 -2.65 -6.65
N VAL A 134 8.68 -2.05 -7.58
CA VAL A 134 9.30 -2.75 -8.69
C VAL A 134 10.82 -2.66 -8.60
N VAL A 135 11.49 -3.76 -8.91
CA VAL A 135 12.94 -3.84 -9.08
C VAL A 135 13.22 -4.31 -10.50
N LEU A 136 13.70 -3.38 -11.32
CA LEU A 136 13.96 -3.60 -12.74
C LEU A 136 15.35 -4.19 -12.96
N GLY A 137 15.45 -5.07 -13.94
CA GLY A 137 16.68 -5.65 -14.44
C GLY A 137 16.48 -6.20 -15.85
N GLU A 138 17.51 -6.85 -16.41
CA GLU A 138 17.41 -7.53 -17.69
C GLU A 138 16.49 -8.78 -17.64
N SER A 139 16.33 -9.34 -16.44
CA SER A 139 15.48 -10.50 -16.14
C SER A 139 15.31 -10.65 -14.63
N GLN A 140 14.42 -11.54 -14.19
CA GLN A 140 14.30 -11.93 -12.78
C GLN A 140 15.61 -12.52 -12.21
N ASP A 141 16.33 -13.33 -13.02
CA ASP A 141 17.63 -13.88 -12.63
C ASP A 141 18.69 -12.79 -12.44
N HIS A 142 18.66 -11.76 -13.26
CA HIS A 142 19.56 -10.61 -13.09
C HIS A 142 19.24 -9.88 -11.78
N VAL A 143 17.99 -9.63 -11.46
CA VAL A 143 17.59 -9.01 -10.18
C VAL A 143 18.00 -9.87 -8.99
N ALA A 144 17.85 -11.20 -9.07
CA ALA A 144 18.31 -12.11 -8.04
C ALA A 144 19.84 -12.00 -7.83
N GLN A 145 20.62 -11.90 -8.92
CA GLN A 145 22.08 -11.71 -8.83
C GLN A 145 22.47 -10.36 -8.22
N LEU A 146 21.73 -9.28 -8.50
CA LEU A 146 21.93 -8.00 -7.84
C LEU A 146 21.73 -8.10 -6.33
N MET A 147 20.66 -8.77 -5.88
CA MET A 147 20.37 -8.99 -4.47
C MET A 147 21.35 -9.96 -3.78
N GLU A 148 22.02 -10.85 -4.52
CA GLU A 148 23.12 -11.64 -3.98
C GLU A 148 24.40 -10.80 -3.75
N ARG A 149 24.63 -9.76 -4.55
CA ARG A 149 25.73 -8.82 -4.37
C ARG A 149 25.44 -7.82 -3.24
N GLU A 150 24.19 -7.42 -3.10
CA GLU A 150 23.71 -6.48 -2.09
C GLU A 150 22.63 -7.14 -1.19
N PRO A 151 23.05 -8.09 -0.32
CA PRO A 151 22.09 -8.92 0.42
C PRO A 151 21.11 -8.12 1.31
N LEU A 152 21.48 -6.90 1.75
CA LEU A 152 20.61 -6.05 2.55
C LEU A 152 19.32 -5.64 1.80
N ALA A 153 19.33 -5.66 0.46
CA ALA A 153 18.12 -5.46 -0.33
C ALA A 153 17.03 -6.52 -0.06
N LYS A 154 17.44 -7.73 0.32
CA LYS A 154 16.53 -8.82 0.67
C LYS A 154 15.74 -8.55 1.97
N LEU A 155 16.15 -7.56 2.76
CA LEU A 155 15.41 -7.14 3.96
C LEU A 155 14.06 -6.49 3.64
N SER A 156 13.76 -6.19 2.37
CA SER A 156 12.39 -5.85 1.95
C SER A 156 11.38 -6.95 2.31
N ALA A 157 11.82 -8.20 2.43
CA ALA A 157 11.00 -9.32 2.91
C ALA A 157 10.50 -9.15 4.36
N LEU A 158 11.08 -8.26 5.17
CA LEU A 158 10.59 -7.95 6.53
C LEU A 158 9.18 -7.37 6.53
N THR A 159 8.74 -6.81 5.41
CA THR A 159 7.36 -6.31 5.25
C THR A 159 6.32 -7.42 5.11
N ILE A 160 6.75 -8.67 4.93
CA ILE A 160 5.92 -9.85 4.75
C ILE A 160 5.63 -10.49 6.11
N SER A 161 4.45 -11.09 6.29
CA SER A 161 4.06 -11.72 7.54
C SER A 161 4.93 -12.93 7.92
N ALA A 162 5.10 -13.16 9.23
CA ALA A 162 5.79 -14.34 9.76
C ALA A 162 5.20 -15.66 9.25
N GLN A 163 3.90 -15.71 9.02
CA GLN A 163 3.23 -16.88 8.43
C GLN A 163 3.76 -17.20 7.02
N THR A 164 4.04 -16.18 6.20
CA THR A 164 4.63 -16.40 4.87
C THR A 164 6.10 -16.80 4.98
N TRP A 165 6.88 -16.20 5.87
CA TRP A 165 8.27 -16.61 6.15
C TRP A 165 8.36 -18.10 6.53
N ALA A 166 7.42 -18.59 7.35
CA ALA A 166 7.38 -19.99 7.77
C ALA A 166 7.20 -20.96 6.59
N LYS A 167 6.54 -20.56 5.48
CA LYS A 167 6.43 -21.39 4.28
C LYS A 167 7.78 -21.67 3.61
N TYR A 168 8.76 -20.77 3.82
CA TYR A 168 10.13 -20.91 3.32
C TYR A 168 11.08 -21.50 4.36
N GLY A 169 10.55 -21.99 5.51
CA GLY A 169 11.34 -22.58 6.57
C GLY A 169 12.14 -21.56 7.39
N LEU A 170 11.81 -20.30 7.31
CA LEU A 170 12.50 -19.20 7.99
C LEU A 170 11.62 -18.62 9.10
N ARG A 171 12.29 -18.06 10.13
CA ARG A 171 11.63 -17.33 11.20
C ARG A 171 11.74 -15.83 10.97
N HIS A 172 10.61 -15.12 11.07
CA HIS A 172 10.59 -13.67 10.95
C HIS A 172 11.27 -12.99 12.16
N PRO A 173 12.20 -12.03 11.98
CA PRO A 173 12.91 -11.38 13.08
C PRO A 173 11.99 -10.63 14.07
N GLY A 174 10.84 -10.14 13.60
CA GLY A 174 9.80 -9.52 14.44
C GLY A 174 8.95 -10.51 15.26
N GLY A 175 9.28 -11.83 15.21
CA GLY A 175 8.57 -12.88 15.97
C GLY A 175 7.50 -13.61 15.14
N ASP A 176 6.98 -14.70 15.73
CA ASP A 176 6.12 -15.66 15.03
C ASP A 176 4.71 -15.12 14.71
N GLU A 177 4.27 -14.10 15.44
CA GLU A 177 2.96 -13.44 15.23
C GLU A 177 3.06 -12.14 14.42
N CYS A 178 4.26 -11.76 13.93
CA CYS A 178 4.48 -10.53 13.19
C CYS A 178 3.67 -10.52 11.87
N ARG A 179 2.87 -9.48 11.67
CA ARG A 179 2.05 -9.28 10.47
C ARG A 179 2.82 -8.53 9.36
N GLY A 180 4.14 -8.51 9.44
CA GLY A 180 5.00 -7.77 8.54
C GLY A 180 4.93 -6.27 8.79
N LEU A 181 4.80 -5.46 7.74
CA LEU A 181 4.84 -3.99 7.82
C LEU A 181 3.96 -3.39 8.93
N VAL A 182 2.82 -4.00 9.24
CA VAL A 182 1.88 -3.49 10.25
C VAL A 182 2.49 -3.45 11.66
N ASP A 183 3.29 -4.46 12.00
CA ASP A 183 3.87 -4.64 13.35
C ASP A 183 5.35 -4.30 13.40
N LEU A 184 5.99 -4.16 12.22
CA LEU A 184 7.42 -3.96 12.12
C LEU A 184 7.84 -2.61 12.70
N ILE A 185 8.81 -2.64 13.60
CA ILE A 185 9.50 -1.45 14.13
C ILE A 185 11.00 -1.65 13.83
N PRO A 186 11.50 -1.18 12.67
CA PRO A 186 12.83 -1.53 12.19
C PRO A 186 13.97 -1.19 13.16
N HIS A 187 13.86 -0.09 13.89
CA HIS A 187 14.91 0.36 14.82
C HIS A 187 14.96 -0.45 16.14
N GLU A 188 13.98 -1.33 16.40
CA GLU A 188 13.99 -2.28 17.51
C GLU A 188 14.66 -3.61 17.15
N LEU A 189 14.91 -3.84 15.84
CA LEU A 189 15.61 -5.02 15.38
C LEU A 189 17.13 -4.86 15.51
N ASP A 190 17.80 -5.96 15.89
CA ASP A 190 19.25 -5.98 15.97
C ASP A 190 19.90 -5.87 14.57
N PRO A 191 20.67 -4.80 14.28
CA PRO A 191 21.27 -4.62 12.96
C PRO A 191 22.31 -5.68 12.60
N GLU A 192 23.01 -6.28 13.59
CA GLU A 192 23.98 -7.35 13.36
C GLU A 192 23.25 -8.62 12.95
N HIS A 193 22.20 -8.98 13.68
CA HIS A 193 21.33 -10.10 13.32
C HIS A 193 20.73 -9.93 11.91
N LEU A 194 20.29 -8.73 11.53
CA LEU A 194 19.76 -8.46 10.19
C LEU A 194 20.84 -8.63 9.09
N ARG A 195 22.08 -8.23 9.33
CA ARG A 195 23.19 -8.45 8.39
C ARG A 195 23.51 -9.93 8.19
N GLU A 196 23.42 -10.72 9.25
CA GLU A 196 23.61 -12.18 9.19
C GLU A 196 22.45 -12.88 8.50
N LEU A 197 21.23 -12.41 8.72
CA LEU A 197 20.00 -12.99 8.17
C LEU A 197 19.87 -12.68 6.66
N ALA A 198 20.16 -11.47 6.22
CA ALA A 198 19.89 -11.00 4.87
C ALA A 198 20.41 -11.94 3.77
N PRO A 199 21.65 -12.48 3.82
CA PRO A 199 22.13 -13.44 2.82
C PRO A 199 21.34 -14.75 2.79
N THR A 200 20.69 -15.13 3.89
CA THR A 200 19.93 -16.40 3.99
C THR A 200 18.52 -16.31 3.45
N ILE A 201 18.01 -15.10 3.18
CA ILE A 201 16.66 -14.88 2.65
C ILE A 201 16.65 -15.32 1.19
N PRO A 202 15.79 -16.29 0.78
CA PRO A 202 15.68 -16.71 -0.60
C PRO A 202 15.00 -15.61 -1.45
N PHE A 203 15.39 -15.52 -2.70
CA PHE A 203 14.83 -14.53 -3.64
C PHE A 203 13.32 -14.70 -3.84
N GLU A 204 12.84 -15.93 -3.78
CA GLU A 204 11.42 -16.28 -3.90
C GLU A 204 10.59 -15.60 -2.79
N LEU A 205 11.12 -15.56 -1.55
CA LEU A 205 10.45 -14.84 -0.45
C LEU A 205 10.44 -13.32 -0.71
N VAL A 206 11.55 -12.75 -1.19
CA VAL A 206 11.60 -11.33 -1.56
C VAL A 206 10.56 -11.00 -2.65
N SER A 207 10.38 -11.90 -3.62
CA SER A 207 9.42 -11.74 -4.71
C SER A 207 7.95 -11.71 -4.27
N GLU A 208 7.65 -12.11 -3.03
CA GLU A 208 6.33 -11.89 -2.42
C GLU A 208 6.07 -10.41 -2.07
N SER A 209 7.11 -9.57 -1.93
CA SER A 209 6.99 -8.15 -1.56
C SER A 209 7.25 -7.17 -2.71
N VAL A 210 7.90 -7.62 -3.78
CA VAL A 210 8.27 -6.76 -4.91
C VAL A 210 7.98 -7.45 -6.25
N PHE A 211 7.70 -6.65 -7.29
CA PHE A 211 7.70 -7.14 -8.66
C PHE A 211 9.08 -6.94 -9.26
N SER A 212 9.70 -8.00 -9.72
CA SER A 212 11.08 -7.99 -10.22
C SER A 212 11.19 -8.62 -11.60
N GLY A 213 12.13 -8.14 -12.39
CA GLY A 213 12.42 -8.64 -13.73
C GLY A 213 12.57 -7.53 -14.77
N ASP A 214 12.42 -7.90 -16.04
CA ASP A 214 12.30 -6.94 -17.13
C ASP A 214 10.88 -6.32 -17.23
N CYS A 215 10.70 -5.37 -18.13
CA CYS A 215 9.42 -4.69 -18.29
C CYS A 215 8.28 -5.65 -18.63
N GLU A 216 8.52 -6.66 -19.48
CA GLU A 216 7.47 -7.59 -19.92
C GLU A 216 7.06 -8.54 -18.78
N GLN A 217 8.01 -9.05 -18.02
CA GLN A 217 7.74 -9.90 -16.86
C GLN A 217 6.91 -9.17 -15.78
N ILE A 218 7.24 -7.90 -15.53
CA ILE A 218 6.48 -7.08 -14.58
C ILE A 218 5.09 -6.76 -15.15
N LEU A 219 5.00 -6.42 -16.43
CA LEU A 219 3.74 -6.10 -17.11
C LEU A 219 2.78 -7.30 -17.13
N ASP A 220 3.29 -8.52 -17.41
CA ASP A 220 2.49 -9.75 -17.37
C ASP A 220 1.90 -9.99 -15.97
N ARG A 221 2.68 -9.73 -14.93
CA ARG A 221 2.20 -9.83 -13.56
C ARG A 221 1.10 -8.79 -13.28
N ILE A 222 1.24 -7.55 -13.76
CA ILE A 222 0.23 -6.48 -13.63
C ILE A 222 -1.05 -6.85 -14.39
N ARG A 223 -0.96 -7.40 -15.61
CA ARG A 223 -2.12 -7.87 -16.41
C ARG A 223 -2.98 -8.83 -15.61
N GLY A 224 -2.36 -9.75 -14.85
CA GLY A 224 -3.10 -10.67 -13.98
C GLY A 224 -3.99 -9.96 -12.95
N TYR A 225 -3.57 -8.80 -12.43
CA TYR A 225 -4.41 -8.01 -11.52
C TYR A 225 -5.44 -7.16 -12.27
N ALA A 226 -5.12 -6.65 -13.46
CA ALA A 226 -6.08 -5.93 -14.30
C ALA A 226 -7.28 -6.83 -14.65
N ASP A 227 -7.05 -8.10 -14.97
CA ASP A 227 -8.11 -9.11 -15.20
C ASP A 227 -8.99 -9.36 -13.95
N HIS A 228 -8.53 -8.94 -12.77
CA HIS A 228 -9.22 -9.08 -11.49
C HIS A 228 -9.69 -7.75 -10.89
N GLY A 229 -9.76 -6.69 -11.72
CA GLY A 229 -10.39 -5.42 -11.34
C GLY A 229 -9.42 -4.35 -10.82
N LEU A 230 -8.12 -4.43 -11.12
CA LEU A 230 -7.19 -3.35 -10.86
C LEU A 230 -7.45 -2.20 -11.84
N GLU A 231 -7.77 -1.01 -11.32
CA GLU A 231 -8.06 0.20 -12.09
C GLU A 231 -7.03 1.31 -11.90
N HIS A 232 -6.31 1.26 -10.77
CA HIS A 232 -5.34 2.30 -10.41
C HIS A 232 -4.07 1.68 -9.84
N LEU A 233 -2.92 2.04 -10.42
CA LEU A 233 -1.64 1.46 -10.00
C LEU A 233 -0.64 2.57 -9.63
N VAL A 234 -0.05 2.43 -8.44
CA VAL A 234 1.09 3.24 -8.01
C VAL A 234 2.33 2.37 -8.09
N LEU A 235 3.26 2.73 -8.98
CA LEU A 235 4.55 2.06 -9.13
C LEU A 235 5.64 2.83 -8.39
N ALA A 236 6.30 2.17 -7.44
CA ALA A 236 7.49 2.67 -6.78
C ALA A 236 8.74 1.99 -7.35
N ASN A 237 9.64 2.76 -7.96
CA ASN A 237 10.91 2.21 -8.46
C ASN A 237 11.86 1.99 -7.28
N SER A 238 12.04 0.74 -6.91
CA SER A 238 12.93 0.30 -5.82
C SER A 238 14.24 -0.33 -6.32
N THR A 239 14.57 -0.18 -7.61
CA THR A 239 15.77 -0.77 -8.23
C THR A 239 17.05 -0.37 -7.50
N GLY A 240 17.14 0.87 -7.02
CA GLY A 240 18.29 1.35 -6.27
C GLY A 240 18.55 0.65 -4.93
N THR A 241 17.57 -0.03 -4.37
CA THR A 241 17.78 -0.83 -3.15
C THR A 241 18.55 -2.11 -3.42
N ALA A 242 18.50 -2.62 -4.66
CA ALA A 242 19.18 -3.85 -5.07
C ALA A 242 20.55 -3.59 -5.75
N GLY A 243 20.70 -2.47 -6.46
CA GLY A 243 21.91 -2.23 -7.26
C GLY A 243 22.53 -0.82 -7.09
N GLY A 244 22.01 -0.01 -6.15
CA GLY A 244 22.49 1.35 -5.95
C GLY A 244 21.97 2.33 -7.02
N LEU A 245 22.52 3.56 -6.99
CA LEU A 245 22.10 4.65 -7.89
C LEU A 245 22.44 4.37 -9.36
N GLU A 246 23.48 3.61 -9.64
CA GLU A 246 23.91 3.26 -11.00
C GLU A 246 22.79 2.43 -11.70
N GLU A 247 22.20 1.49 -10.99
CA GLU A 247 21.08 0.68 -11.53
C GLU A 247 19.82 1.51 -11.76
N ILE A 248 19.53 2.50 -10.91
CA ILE A 248 18.41 3.43 -11.15
C ILE A 248 18.62 4.19 -12.46
N ASP A 249 19.82 4.72 -12.68
CA ASP A 249 20.11 5.47 -13.90
C ASP A 249 20.08 4.57 -15.15
N ALA A 250 20.66 3.36 -15.05
CA ALA A 250 20.64 2.38 -16.13
C ALA A 250 19.21 1.96 -16.52
N ASN A 251 18.30 1.83 -15.55
CA ASN A 251 16.93 1.37 -15.77
C ASN A 251 15.89 2.50 -15.86
N ARG A 252 16.31 3.76 -15.90
CA ARG A 252 15.38 4.92 -15.96
C ARG A 252 14.44 4.85 -17.16
N GLN A 253 14.98 4.50 -18.34
CA GLN A 253 14.18 4.37 -19.55
C GLN A 253 13.21 3.20 -19.44
N GLN A 254 13.66 2.04 -18.96
CA GLN A 254 12.80 0.87 -18.74
C GLN A 254 11.63 1.19 -17.80
N PHE A 255 11.88 1.95 -16.73
CA PHE A 255 10.80 2.36 -15.82
C PHE A 255 9.78 3.29 -16.52
N SER A 256 10.26 4.21 -17.35
CA SER A 256 9.38 5.08 -18.14
C SER A 256 8.55 4.28 -19.15
N ASP A 257 9.16 3.29 -19.79
CA ASP A 257 8.49 2.42 -20.75
C ASP A 257 7.44 1.53 -20.05
N LEU A 258 7.76 1.01 -18.86
CA LEU A 258 6.81 0.26 -18.03
C LEU A 258 5.60 1.12 -17.65
N VAL A 259 5.81 2.35 -17.19
CA VAL A 259 4.73 3.28 -16.84
C VAL A 259 3.85 3.58 -18.07
N ALA A 260 4.46 3.80 -19.24
CA ALA A 260 3.73 4.03 -20.48
C ALA A 260 2.91 2.80 -20.90
N ALA A 261 3.49 1.60 -20.78
CA ALA A 261 2.81 0.35 -21.13
C ALA A 261 1.61 0.06 -20.19
N VAL A 262 1.80 0.27 -18.88
CA VAL A 262 0.71 0.12 -17.89
C VAL A 262 -0.45 1.07 -18.17
N ALA A 263 -0.18 2.29 -18.61
CA ALA A 263 -1.23 3.27 -18.92
C ALA A 263 -2.10 2.87 -20.13
N THR A 264 -1.74 1.81 -20.86
CA THR A 264 -2.50 1.28 -22.00
C THR A 264 -3.25 -0.02 -21.71
N LEU A 265 -3.10 -0.57 -20.51
CA LEU A 265 -3.87 -1.73 -20.06
C LEU A 265 -5.30 -1.34 -19.71
#